data_1c2e1d3161a11d8303e2cbc63b735dfb
#
_entry.id   1c2e1d3161a11d8303e2cbc63b735dfb
#
_cell.length_a   1.000
_cell.length_b   1.000
_cell.length_c   1.000
_cell.angle_alpha   90.00
_cell.angle_beta   90.00
_cell.angle_gamma   90.00
#
_symmetry.space_group_name_H-M   'P 1'
#
loop_
_entity.id
_entity.type
_entity.pdbx_description
1 polymer ?
#
loop_
_entity_poly.entity_id
_entity_poly.type
_entity_poly.pdbx_seq_one_letter_code
_entity_poly.pdbx_strand_id
1 'polypeptide(L)'
;SPQQNIIGYQNVSLSINLSEAGMLESNDYVKVSVSIDGGAYQNINDLGGTNGSKADDFNSATASVSGLSGSTIQIRIEMKNNAGAEYHRADNISLTGTPVQFCQSGTDPTPTISGTTGGTFSSTTGLSINASTGEIDLSASTAGTYAVTYSTSSNLCAASETRGIIITADEDGTFTYGSAEYCVSGTDPTPTISGTTGGTFSSTSGLSINASTGEIDLSASTAGTYTVSYLTSSNTCAVTGTFD
;
A
#
# COMPACT_ATOMS: atom_id res chain seq x y z
N SER A 1 0.99 -20.41 12.21
CA SER A 1 0.51 -20.21 10.84
C SER A 1 1.66 -20.30 9.84
N PRO A 2 1.40 -20.52 8.55
CA PRO A 2 2.39 -20.34 7.52
C PRO A 2 2.88 -18.88 7.51
N GLN A 3 4.08 -18.69 7.00
CA GLN A 3 4.65 -17.36 6.82
C GLN A 3 3.85 -16.59 5.77
N GLN A 4 3.47 -15.33 6.06
CA GLN A 4 2.79 -14.44 5.13
C GLN A 4 3.81 -13.44 4.58
N ASN A 5 3.75 -13.20 3.27
CA ASN A 5 4.60 -12.20 2.64
C ASN A 5 4.00 -10.80 2.86
N ILE A 6 4.81 -9.88 3.41
CA ILE A 6 4.46 -8.47 3.63
C ILE A 6 5.45 -7.52 2.93
N ILE A 7 6.25 -8.04 2.00
CA ILE A 7 7.12 -7.24 1.13
C ILE A 7 6.27 -6.19 0.39
N GLY A 8 6.74 -4.96 0.35
CA GLY A 8 6.05 -3.86 -0.33
C GLY A 8 4.98 -3.17 0.50
N TYR A 9 4.85 -3.53 1.78
CA TYR A 9 3.90 -2.89 2.69
C TYR A 9 4.62 -2.21 3.85
N GLN A 10 4.09 -1.05 4.26
CA GLN A 10 4.47 -0.32 5.47
C GLN A 10 3.27 -0.22 6.41
N ASN A 11 3.54 0.09 7.69
CA ASN A 11 2.51 0.22 8.71
C ASN A 11 1.59 -1.00 8.77
N VAL A 12 2.19 -2.20 8.61
CA VAL A 12 1.42 -3.44 8.65
C VAL A 12 0.81 -3.59 10.04
N SER A 13 -0.48 -3.88 10.06
CA SER A 13 -1.27 -4.05 11.28
C SER A 13 -1.93 -5.42 11.29
N LEU A 14 -1.85 -6.10 12.41
CA LEU A 14 -2.52 -7.36 12.68
C LEU A 14 -3.62 -7.13 13.71
N SER A 15 -4.79 -7.70 13.48
CA SER A 15 -5.89 -7.76 14.42
C SER A 15 -6.48 -9.17 14.45
N ILE A 16 -6.77 -9.69 15.63
CA ILE A 16 -7.33 -11.03 15.84
C ILE A 16 -8.41 -10.92 16.92
N ASN A 17 -9.62 -11.37 16.61
CA ASN A 17 -10.66 -11.49 17.61
C ASN A 17 -10.46 -12.79 18.40
N LEU A 18 -10.47 -12.67 19.70
CA LEU A 18 -10.35 -13.77 20.65
C LEU A 18 -11.65 -13.86 21.45
N SER A 19 -12.10 -15.06 21.71
CA SER A 19 -13.21 -15.30 22.62
C SER A 19 -12.98 -16.56 23.43
N GLU A 20 -13.60 -16.59 24.57
CA GLU A 20 -13.59 -17.75 25.47
C GLU A 20 -14.99 -18.05 25.96
N ALA A 21 -15.19 -19.27 26.45
CA ALA A 21 -16.37 -19.67 27.20
C ALA A 21 -15.92 -20.62 28.31
N GLY A 22 -16.40 -20.38 29.53
CA GLY A 22 -15.98 -21.04 30.74
C GLY A 22 -15.23 -20.09 31.66
N MET A 23 -14.78 -20.55 32.80
CA MET A 23 -13.99 -19.76 33.75
C MET A 23 -12.53 -20.06 33.58
N LEU A 24 -11.72 -19.05 33.24
CA LEU A 24 -10.27 -19.20 33.19
C LEU A 24 -9.68 -19.52 34.55
N GLU A 25 -8.88 -20.57 34.61
CA GLU A 25 -8.14 -20.94 35.78
C GLU A 25 -6.73 -20.30 35.77
N SER A 26 -6.02 -20.34 36.90
CA SER A 26 -4.74 -19.64 37.07
C SER A 26 -3.64 -20.06 36.09
N ASN A 27 -3.82 -21.18 35.40
CA ASN A 27 -2.84 -21.69 34.43
C ASN A 27 -3.31 -21.62 32.97
N ASP A 28 -4.52 -21.12 32.72
CA ASP A 28 -5.09 -21.01 31.38
C ASP A 28 -4.66 -19.72 30.73
N TYR A 29 -4.47 -19.75 29.42
CA TYR A 29 -4.06 -18.55 28.70
C TYR A 29 -4.39 -18.62 27.20
N VAL A 30 -4.54 -17.47 26.62
CA VAL A 30 -4.50 -17.23 25.17
C VAL A 30 -3.40 -16.22 24.88
N LYS A 31 -2.36 -16.63 24.18
CA LYS A 31 -1.21 -15.80 23.79
C LYS A 31 -1.17 -15.63 22.29
N VAL A 32 -1.05 -14.40 21.83
CA VAL A 32 -0.80 -14.09 20.43
C VAL A 32 0.58 -13.50 20.30
N SER A 33 1.38 -14.08 19.44
CA SER A 33 2.75 -13.65 19.19
C SER A 33 3.01 -13.53 17.70
N VAL A 34 3.87 -12.60 17.32
CA VAL A 34 4.32 -12.39 15.93
C VAL A 34 5.83 -12.57 15.82
N SER A 35 6.28 -13.11 14.72
CA SER A 35 7.67 -13.16 14.31
C SER A 35 7.78 -12.45 12.95
N ILE A 36 8.72 -11.53 12.83
CA ILE A 36 9.06 -10.85 11.60
C ILE A 36 10.37 -11.43 11.07
N ASP A 37 10.40 -11.77 9.78
CA ASP A 37 11.56 -12.29 9.04
C ASP A 37 12.23 -13.49 9.72
N GLY A 38 11.43 -14.35 10.38
CA GLY A 38 11.92 -15.52 11.10
C GLY A 38 12.63 -15.20 12.42
N GLY A 39 12.56 -13.98 12.90
CA GLY A 39 13.09 -13.57 14.20
C GLY A 39 12.34 -14.17 15.39
N ALA A 40 12.74 -13.79 16.60
CA ALA A 40 12.08 -14.26 17.81
C ALA A 40 10.60 -13.82 17.86
N TYR A 41 9.74 -14.70 18.36
CA TYR A 41 8.33 -14.37 18.59
C TYR A 41 8.19 -13.32 19.68
N GLN A 42 7.51 -12.24 19.37
CA GLN A 42 7.13 -11.18 20.29
C GLN A 42 5.67 -11.32 20.67
N ASN A 43 5.37 -11.34 21.95
CA ASN A 43 3.99 -11.41 22.44
C ASN A 43 3.31 -10.06 22.23
N ILE A 44 2.14 -10.06 21.58
CA ILE A 44 1.34 -8.85 21.35
C ILE A 44 0.10 -8.78 22.23
N ASN A 45 -0.32 -9.92 22.77
CA ASN A 45 -1.40 -9.99 23.74
C ASN A 45 -1.29 -11.29 24.54
N ASP A 46 -1.37 -11.18 25.85
CA ASP A 46 -1.39 -12.28 26.81
C ASP A 46 -2.66 -12.15 27.63
N LEU A 47 -3.67 -12.94 27.27
CA LEU A 47 -4.92 -13.05 28.02
C LEU A 47 -4.84 -14.35 28.81
N GLY A 48 -4.67 -14.24 30.13
CA GLY A 48 -4.60 -15.39 30.98
C GLY A 48 -3.68 -15.24 32.18
N GLY A 49 -3.84 -16.09 33.16
CA GLY A 49 -3.11 -16.08 34.39
C GLY A 49 -1.66 -16.52 34.25
N THR A 50 -0.75 -15.59 34.00
CA THR A 50 0.66 -15.81 34.37
C THR A 50 0.86 -15.37 35.80
N ASN A 51 1.46 -16.21 36.63
CA ASN A 51 1.78 -15.97 38.04
C ASN A 51 0.61 -15.98 39.05
N GLY A 52 -0.41 -16.80 38.83
CA GLY A 52 -1.47 -17.01 39.81
C GLY A 52 -2.47 -15.85 39.98
N SER A 53 -2.44 -14.89 39.09
CA SER A 53 -3.51 -13.93 38.95
C SER A 53 -4.46 -14.47 37.90
N LYS A 54 -5.75 -14.69 38.25
CA LYS A 54 -6.79 -14.88 37.27
C LYS A 54 -6.74 -13.69 36.34
N ALA A 55 -6.59 -13.93 35.04
CA ALA A 55 -7.18 -13.03 34.10
C ALA A 55 -8.69 -13.19 34.29
N ASP A 56 -9.40 -12.10 34.45
CA ASP A 56 -10.84 -12.10 34.43
C ASP A 56 -11.29 -12.77 33.12
N ASP A 57 -12.36 -13.54 33.19
CA ASP A 57 -13.00 -14.08 32.01
C ASP A 57 -13.16 -12.95 31.00
N PHE A 58 -12.47 -13.04 29.87
CA PHE A 58 -12.46 -11.91 28.93
C PHE A 58 -13.65 -11.93 27.97
N ASN A 59 -14.48 -12.99 27.99
CA ASN A 59 -15.61 -13.24 27.09
C ASN A 59 -15.27 -13.00 25.61
N SER A 60 -14.79 -11.81 25.29
CA SER A 60 -14.25 -11.43 23.99
C SER A 60 -13.17 -10.34 24.14
N ALA A 61 -12.11 -10.45 23.36
CA ALA A 61 -11.02 -9.49 23.31
C ALA A 61 -10.47 -9.38 21.89
N THR A 62 -9.71 -8.32 21.62
CA THR A 62 -8.99 -8.15 20.36
C THR A 62 -7.49 -8.04 20.65
N ALA A 63 -6.72 -8.96 20.11
CA ALA A 63 -5.28 -8.80 20.05
C ALA A 63 -4.91 -7.99 18.82
N SER A 64 -4.16 -6.91 18.96
CA SER A 64 -3.74 -6.08 17.84
C SER A 64 -2.35 -5.52 18.01
N VAL A 65 -1.66 -5.36 16.91
CA VAL A 65 -0.37 -4.69 16.81
C VAL A 65 -0.30 -3.95 15.48
N SER A 66 0.36 -2.78 15.49
CA SER A 66 0.55 -1.94 14.31
C SER A 66 2.02 -1.56 14.13
N GLY A 67 2.35 -0.99 12.97
CA GLY A 67 3.72 -0.54 12.67
C GLY A 67 4.70 -1.69 12.43
N LEU A 68 4.20 -2.88 12.13
CA LEU A 68 5.04 -4.02 11.74
C LEU A 68 5.67 -3.74 10.36
N SER A 69 6.93 -4.09 10.22
CA SER A 69 7.68 -3.93 8.97
C SER A 69 8.67 -5.06 8.81
N GLY A 70 8.83 -5.57 7.59
CA GLY A 70 9.70 -6.68 7.22
C GLY A 70 9.30 -7.28 5.90
N SER A 71 9.88 -8.41 5.56
CA SER A 71 9.55 -9.16 4.35
C SER A 71 8.46 -10.19 4.59
N THR A 72 8.44 -10.76 5.77
CA THR A 72 7.48 -11.81 6.15
C THR A 72 7.00 -11.65 7.58
N ILE A 73 5.78 -12.07 7.83
CA ILE A 73 5.21 -12.20 9.18
C ILE A 73 4.73 -13.62 9.42
N GLN A 74 4.96 -14.10 10.61
CA GLN A 74 4.41 -15.37 11.10
C GLN A 74 3.65 -15.11 12.40
N ILE A 75 2.43 -15.63 12.49
CA ILE A 75 1.54 -15.46 13.63
C ILE A 75 1.49 -16.77 14.39
N ARG A 76 1.67 -16.72 15.71
CA ARG A 76 1.51 -17.85 16.63
C ARG A 76 0.43 -17.52 17.65
N ILE A 77 -0.56 -18.40 17.73
CA ILE A 77 -1.61 -18.35 18.75
C ILE A 77 -1.44 -19.59 19.61
N GLU A 78 -1.20 -19.41 20.91
CA GLU A 78 -1.07 -20.46 21.89
C GLU A 78 -2.25 -20.37 22.85
N MET A 79 -2.97 -21.48 23.00
CA MET A 79 -4.13 -21.60 23.87
C MET A 79 -3.92 -22.76 24.82
N LYS A 80 -4.19 -22.55 26.10
CA LYS A 80 -4.15 -23.60 27.13
C LYS A 80 -5.38 -23.48 28.00
N ASN A 81 -6.04 -24.62 28.21
CA ASN A 81 -7.10 -24.81 29.17
C ASN A 81 -6.87 -26.12 29.96
N ASN A 82 -7.36 -26.18 31.16
CA ASN A 82 -7.22 -27.32 32.08
C ASN A 82 -8.53 -28.09 32.29
N ALA A 83 -9.68 -27.50 31.98
CA ALA A 83 -10.98 -28.10 32.24
C ALA A 83 -11.74 -28.43 30.95
N GLY A 84 -12.50 -29.50 30.95
CA GLY A 84 -13.18 -30.02 29.76
C GLY A 84 -14.41 -29.22 29.30
N ALA A 85 -14.77 -28.14 30.00
CA ALA A 85 -15.91 -27.28 29.68
C ALA A 85 -15.48 -25.88 29.15
N GLU A 86 -14.19 -25.66 28.96
CA GLU A 86 -13.63 -24.39 28.53
C GLU A 86 -13.30 -24.41 27.04
N TYR A 87 -13.54 -23.27 26.38
CA TYR A 87 -13.27 -23.10 24.97
C TYR A 87 -12.58 -21.78 24.71
N HIS A 88 -11.50 -21.82 23.96
CA HIS A 88 -10.83 -20.64 23.41
C HIS A 88 -11.02 -20.62 21.91
N ARG A 89 -11.26 -19.44 21.35
CA ARG A 89 -11.40 -19.23 19.93
C ARG A 89 -10.59 -18.03 19.46
N ALA A 90 -10.03 -18.15 18.29
CA ALA A 90 -9.45 -17.05 17.55
C ALA A 90 -10.17 -16.97 16.19
N ASP A 91 -10.64 -15.80 15.84
CA ASP A 91 -11.44 -15.55 14.64
C ASP A 91 -11.10 -14.18 14.04
N ASN A 92 -11.57 -13.92 12.83
CA ASN A 92 -11.41 -12.63 12.14
C ASN A 92 -9.94 -12.15 12.16
N ILE A 93 -9.01 -13.03 11.76
CA ILE A 93 -7.60 -12.65 11.61
C ILE A 93 -7.49 -11.71 10.41
N SER A 94 -7.17 -10.45 10.69
CA SER A 94 -7.00 -9.40 9.68
C SER A 94 -5.56 -8.89 9.69
N LEU A 95 -4.91 -8.98 8.54
CA LEU A 95 -3.60 -8.40 8.29
C LEU A 95 -3.75 -7.32 7.22
N THR A 96 -3.47 -6.08 7.57
CA THR A 96 -3.59 -4.91 6.68
C THR A 96 -2.27 -4.16 6.65
N GLY A 97 -2.01 -3.42 5.58
CA GLY A 97 -0.82 -2.59 5.44
C GLY A 97 -0.98 -1.62 4.27
N THR A 98 -0.19 -0.55 4.29
CA THR A 98 -0.12 0.40 3.19
C THR A 98 1.05 0.01 2.29
N PRO A 99 0.85 -0.23 0.99
CA PRO A 99 1.97 -0.50 0.09
C PRO A 99 2.91 0.70 -0.01
N VAL A 100 4.21 0.45 -0.06
CA VAL A 100 5.21 1.46 -0.46
C VAL A 100 5.20 1.47 -1.98
N GLN A 101 4.58 2.49 -2.54
CA GLN A 101 4.28 2.58 -3.96
C GLN A 101 4.74 3.91 -4.53
N PHE A 102 5.34 3.87 -5.73
CA PHE A 102 5.78 5.02 -6.50
C PHE A 102 5.25 4.92 -7.93
N CYS A 103 4.94 6.06 -8.54
CA CYS A 103 4.60 6.15 -9.96
C CYS A 103 5.86 6.36 -10.79
N GLN A 104 5.88 5.88 -12.03
CA GLN A 104 7.05 6.03 -12.92
C GLN A 104 7.39 7.49 -13.22
N SER A 105 6.40 8.38 -13.25
CA SER A 105 6.59 9.84 -13.40
C SER A 105 6.87 10.58 -12.08
N GLY A 106 6.95 9.85 -10.95
CA GLY A 106 7.18 10.44 -9.63
C GLY A 106 8.59 11.00 -9.45
N THR A 107 8.82 11.58 -8.28
CA THR A 107 10.17 12.02 -7.89
C THR A 107 10.96 10.82 -7.38
N ASP A 108 12.18 10.66 -7.84
CA ASP A 108 13.09 9.58 -7.48
C ASP A 108 13.34 9.51 -5.97
N PRO A 109 12.96 8.43 -5.31
CA PRO A 109 13.10 8.32 -3.87
C PRO A 109 14.52 7.90 -3.48
N THR A 110 15.00 8.50 -2.39
CA THR A 110 16.27 8.10 -1.75
C THR A 110 15.95 7.57 -0.35
N PRO A 111 16.45 6.38 0.05
CA PRO A 111 16.19 5.80 1.35
C PRO A 111 16.94 6.54 2.46
N THR A 112 16.35 6.57 3.66
CA THR A 112 17.04 7.00 4.87
C THR A 112 17.60 5.79 5.61
N ILE A 113 18.91 5.78 5.85
CA ILE A 113 19.60 4.74 6.61
C ILE A 113 19.64 5.16 8.08
N SER A 114 18.96 4.42 8.95
CA SER A 114 18.95 4.65 10.40
C SER A 114 20.02 3.84 11.17
N GLY A 115 20.69 2.91 10.50
CA GLY A 115 21.71 2.02 11.06
C GLY A 115 23.12 2.29 10.55
N THR A 116 23.90 1.22 10.38
CA THR A 116 25.30 1.29 9.87
C THR A 116 25.32 1.78 8.45
N THR A 117 26.05 2.86 8.18
CA THR A 117 26.25 3.46 6.85
C THR A 117 27.39 2.79 6.07
N GLY A 118 27.54 3.12 4.78
CA GLY A 118 28.64 2.62 3.93
C GLY A 118 28.40 1.22 3.37
N GLY A 119 27.19 0.70 3.44
CA GLY A 119 26.78 -0.54 2.77
C GLY A 119 26.44 -0.33 1.30
N THR A 120 25.90 -1.37 0.67
CA THR A 120 25.55 -1.40 -0.75
C THR A 120 24.10 -1.78 -0.93
N PHE A 121 23.41 -1.09 -1.82
CA PHE A 121 22.05 -1.42 -2.25
C PHE A 121 22.05 -2.34 -3.45
N SER A 122 21.07 -3.24 -3.49
CA SER A 122 20.75 -4.11 -4.62
C SER A 122 19.25 -4.34 -4.71
N SER A 123 18.77 -4.79 -5.85
CA SER A 123 17.37 -5.13 -6.05
C SER A 123 17.18 -6.33 -6.97
N THR A 124 15.94 -6.82 -7.02
CA THR A 124 15.50 -7.75 -8.07
C THR A 124 15.51 -7.06 -9.43
N THR A 125 15.65 -7.84 -10.50
CA THR A 125 15.76 -7.35 -11.89
C THR A 125 14.55 -6.50 -12.29
N GLY A 126 14.79 -5.39 -12.99
CA GLY A 126 13.76 -4.48 -13.50
C GLY A 126 13.67 -3.15 -12.74
N LEU A 127 14.29 -3.05 -11.57
CA LEU A 127 14.43 -1.80 -10.83
C LEU A 127 15.80 -1.16 -11.13
N SER A 128 15.78 0.11 -11.52
CA SER A 128 16.99 0.94 -11.66
C SER A 128 17.31 1.56 -10.30
N ILE A 129 18.41 1.14 -9.69
CA ILE A 129 18.83 1.62 -8.35
C ILE A 129 20.31 1.93 -8.31
N ASN A 130 20.67 3.03 -7.67
CA ASN A 130 22.06 3.39 -7.39
C ASN A 130 22.57 2.55 -6.21
N ALA A 131 23.58 1.72 -6.47
CA ALA A 131 24.11 0.81 -5.45
C ALA A 131 24.75 1.51 -4.24
N SER A 132 25.20 2.76 -4.36
CA SER A 132 25.86 3.50 -3.27
C SER A 132 24.88 4.35 -2.47
N THR A 133 23.90 4.99 -3.12
CA THR A 133 22.95 5.91 -2.49
C THR A 133 21.63 5.27 -2.18
N GLY A 134 21.24 4.21 -2.91
CA GLY A 134 19.93 3.59 -2.86
C GLY A 134 18.85 4.41 -3.58
N GLU A 135 19.20 5.50 -4.26
CA GLU A 135 18.28 6.28 -5.07
C GLU A 135 17.72 5.40 -6.20
N ILE A 136 16.42 5.47 -6.40
CA ILE A 136 15.71 4.71 -7.42
C ILE A 136 15.33 5.66 -8.54
N ASP A 137 15.77 5.34 -9.76
CA ASP A 137 15.29 6.00 -10.98
C ASP A 137 13.96 5.36 -11.39
N LEU A 138 12.87 6.06 -11.07
CA LEU A 138 11.52 5.57 -11.32
C LEU A 138 11.23 5.46 -12.81
N SER A 139 11.73 6.41 -13.60
CA SER A 139 11.50 6.49 -15.04
C SER A 139 12.23 5.37 -15.81
N ALA A 140 13.37 4.93 -15.30
CA ALA A 140 14.17 3.84 -15.87
C ALA A 140 13.76 2.46 -15.31
N SER A 141 12.86 2.41 -14.34
CA SER A 141 12.35 1.18 -13.74
C SER A 141 11.11 0.67 -14.47
N THR A 142 10.95 -0.65 -14.59
CA THR A 142 9.69 -1.22 -15.08
C THR A 142 8.64 -1.26 -13.98
N ALA A 143 7.35 -1.21 -14.34
CA ALA A 143 6.29 -1.41 -13.35
C ALA A 143 6.34 -2.83 -12.79
N GLY A 144 6.22 -2.96 -11.45
CA GLY A 144 6.34 -4.25 -10.78
C GLY A 144 6.57 -4.13 -9.27
N THR A 145 6.70 -5.27 -8.62
CA THR A 145 7.05 -5.36 -7.19
C THR A 145 8.50 -5.81 -7.05
N TYR A 146 9.25 -5.09 -6.25
CA TYR A 146 10.70 -5.28 -6.09
C TYR A 146 11.09 -5.46 -4.63
N ALA A 147 12.12 -6.27 -4.42
CA ALA A 147 12.80 -6.38 -3.14
C ALA A 147 14.12 -5.58 -3.22
N VAL A 148 14.23 -4.53 -2.44
CA VAL A 148 15.45 -3.73 -2.29
C VAL A 148 16.20 -4.20 -1.05
N THR A 149 17.45 -4.59 -1.21
CA THR A 149 18.31 -5.08 -0.12
C THR A 149 19.46 -4.11 0.12
N TYR A 150 19.63 -3.71 1.37
CA TYR A 150 20.82 -3.00 1.85
C TYR A 150 21.71 -3.96 2.62
N SER A 151 22.98 -4.07 2.22
CA SER A 151 23.95 -4.95 2.86
C SER A 151 25.13 -4.17 3.39
N THR A 152 25.46 -4.35 4.68
CA THR A 152 26.65 -3.72 5.28
C THR A 152 27.90 -4.54 4.97
N SER A 153 29.05 -3.89 4.87
CA SER A 153 30.32 -4.50 4.44
C SER A 153 31.28 -4.81 5.59
N SER A 154 30.79 -5.07 6.81
CA SER A 154 31.73 -5.39 7.90
C SER A 154 32.33 -6.78 7.75
N ASN A 155 33.65 -6.89 7.91
CA ASN A 155 34.38 -8.16 7.76
C ASN A 155 34.05 -9.21 8.86
N LEU A 156 33.37 -8.81 9.94
CA LEU A 156 33.10 -9.67 11.10
C LEU A 156 31.61 -9.90 11.36
N CYS A 157 30.76 -8.95 11.03
CA CYS A 157 29.31 -9.02 11.29
C CYS A 157 28.54 -8.29 10.18
N ALA A 158 28.62 -8.81 8.95
CA ALA A 158 27.79 -8.28 7.85
C ALA A 158 26.31 -8.54 8.16
N ALA A 159 25.48 -7.52 7.94
CA ALA A 159 24.04 -7.61 8.07
C ALA A 159 23.38 -7.13 6.77
N SER A 160 22.23 -7.69 6.47
CA SER A 160 21.42 -7.24 5.34
C SER A 160 19.98 -7.06 5.80
N GLU A 161 19.32 -6.06 5.22
CA GLU A 161 17.90 -5.82 5.40
C GLU A 161 17.24 -5.63 4.04
N THR A 162 16.06 -6.25 3.88
CA THR A 162 15.32 -6.21 2.61
C THR A 162 13.96 -5.54 2.83
N ARG A 163 13.63 -4.61 1.93
CA ARG A 163 12.34 -3.92 1.90
C ARG A 163 11.69 -4.09 0.53
N GLY A 164 10.38 -4.22 0.51
CA GLY A 164 9.61 -4.26 -0.73
C GLY A 164 9.15 -2.88 -1.14
N ILE A 165 9.08 -2.67 -2.45
CA ILE A 165 8.48 -1.49 -3.07
C ILE A 165 7.67 -1.90 -4.30
N ILE A 166 6.71 -1.07 -4.67
CA ILE A 166 5.90 -1.25 -5.87
C ILE A 166 6.14 -0.04 -6.77
N ILE A 167 6.52 -0.29 -8.01
CA ILE A 167 6.52 0.72 -9.06
C ILE A 167 5.26 0.50 -9.90
N THR A 168 4.46 1.52 -10.04
CA THR A 168 3.22 1.51 -10.82
C THR A 168 3.42 2.32 -12.08
N ALA A 169 3.00 1.78 -13.22
CA ALA A 169 2.94 2.55 -14.45
C ALA A 169 1.98 3.74 -14.29
N ASP A 170 2.33 4.85 -14.92
CA ASP A 170 1.42 5.98 -15.01
C ASP A 170 0.19 5.59 -15.86
N GLU A 171 -0.93 6.21 -15.56
CA GLU A 171 -2.10 6.10 -16.42
C GLU A 171 -1.89 6.87 -17.72
N ASP A 172 -2.67 6.56 -18.72
CA ASP A 172 -2.65 7.26 -20.02
C ASP A 172 -3.84 8.22 -20.10
N GLY A 173 -3.57 9.52 -20.06
CA GLY A 173 -4.57 10.58 -20.16
C GLY A 173 -4.89 11.00 -21.60
N THR A 174 -4.56 10.19 -22.61
CA THR A 174 -4.73 10.56 -24.02
C THR A 174 -6.19 10.56 -24.43
N PHE A 175 -6.62 11.69 -24.97
CA PHE A 175 -7.93 11.86 -25.58
C PHE A 175 -7.84 12.83 -26.76
N THR A 176 -8.84 12.85 -27.63
CA THR A 176 -8.92 13.76 -28.79
C THR A 176 -10.37 14.16 -29.06
N TYR A 177 -10.56 15.35 -29.60
CA TYR A 177 -11.81 15.74 -30.29
C TYR A 177 -11.64 15.55 -31.80
N GLY A 178 -12.73 15.44 -32.52
CA GLY A 178 -12.73 15.24 -33.97
C GLY A 178 -12.16 16.43 -34.76
N SER A 179 -12.10 17.64 -34.18
CA SER A 179 -11.51 18.85 -34.73
C SER A 179 -10.95 19.72 -33.62
N ALA A 180 -10.03 20.62 -33.93
CA ALA A 180 -9.56 21.67 -33.04
C ALA A 180 -10.39 22.95 -33.10
N GLU A 181 -11.30 23.08 -34.11
CA GLU A 181 -12.14 24.27 -34.30
C GLU A 181 -13.60 23.86 -34.45
N TYR A 182 -14.49 24.58 -33.77
CA TYR A 182 -15.95 24.40 -33.83
C TYR A 182 -16.66 25.75 -33.89
N CYS A 183 -17.76 25.80 -34.62
CA CYS A 183 -18.66 26.96 -34.64
C CYS A 183 -19.60 26.90 -33.43
N VAL A 184 -19.88 28.04 -32.79
CA VAL A 184 -20.82 28.14 -31.66
C VAL A 184 -22.23 27.60 -31.98
N SER A 185 -22.65 27.63 -33.26
CA SER A 185 -23.90 27.05 -33.74
C SER A 185 -23.78 25.61 -34.25
N GLY A 186 -22.63 24.96 -34.04
CA GLY A 186 -22.36 23.58 -34.47
C GLY A 186 -23.01 22.54 -33.59
N THR A 187 -22.71 21.28 -33.89
CA THR A 187 -23.09 20.15 -33.06
C THR A 187 -22.06 19.98 -31.94
N ASP A 188 -22.52 19.79 -30.72
CA ASP A 188 -21.71 19.60 -29.53
C ASP A 188 -20.76 18.40 -29.69
N PRO A 189 -19.44 18.63 -29.61
CA PRO A 189 -18.48 17.56 -29.79
C PRO A 189 -18.27 16.78 -28.49
N THR A 190 -18.08 15.46 -28.64
CA THR A 190 -17.64 14.56 -27.59
C THR A 190 -16.23 14.07 -27.86
N PRO A 191 -15.38 13.90 -26.84
CA PRO A 191 -14.04 13.39 -27.04
C PRO A 191 -14.03 11.88 -27.25
N THR A 192 -12.97 11.40 -27.91
CA THR A 192 -12.59 9.99 -27.92
C THR A 192 -11.41 9.81 -26.95
N ILE A 193 -11.59 9.00 -25.91
CA ILE A 193 -10.54 8.64 -24.97
C ILE A 193 -9.86 7.38 -25.50
N SER A 194 -8.57 7.47 -25.81
CA SER A 194 -7.74 6.33 -26.24
C SER A 194 -6.94 5.75 -25.08
N GLY A 195 -6.76 6.49 -24.00
CA GLY A 195 -6.09 6.09 -22.79
C GLY A 195 -7.01 5.51 -21.71
N THR A 196 -6.69 5.77 -20.45
CA THR A 196 -7.44 5.30 -19.27
C THR A 196 -8.80 6.00 -19.18
N THR A 197 -9.88 5.23 -19.07
CA THR A 197 -11.25 5.73 -18.98
C THR A 197 -11.69 6.01 -17.54
N GLY A 198 -12.78 6.75 -17.35
CA GLY A 198 -13.41 7.02 -16.06
C GLY A 198 -12.87 8.24 -15.31
N GLY A 199 -12.01 9.03 -15.95
CA GLY A 199 -11.49 10.28 -15.39
C GLY A 199 -12.47 11.45 -15.47
N THR A 200 -11.97 12.65 -15.22
CA THR A 200 -12.76 13.88 -15.14
C THR A 200 -12.22 14.94 -16.08
N PHE A 201 -13.11 15.54 -16.87
CA PHE A 201 -12.79 16.64 -17.76
C PHE A 201 -12.94 17.99 -17.07
N SER A 202 -12.10 18.93 -17.48
CA SER A 202 -12.17 20.34 -17.10
C SER A 202 -11.61 21.22 -18.22
N SER A 203 -11.87 22.51 -18.15
CA SER A 203 -11.33 23.45 -19.12
C SER A 203 -11.00 24.80 -18.50
N THR A 204 -10.28 25.63 -19.24
CA THR A 204 -10.14 27.06 -18.94
C THR A 204 -11.50 27.76 -18.99
N SER A 205 -11.63 28.86 -18.22
CA SER A 205 -12.88 29.58 -18.03
C SER A 205 -13.45 30.10 -19.36
N GLY A 206 -14.75 29.92 -19.59
CA GLY A 206 -15.46 30.36 -20.77
C GLY A 206 -15.95 29.25 -21.70
N LEU A 207 -15.42 28.02 -21.53
CA LEU A 207 -15.90 26.81 -22.19
C LEU A 207 -16.85 26.05 -21.26
N SER A 208 -18.05 25.74 -21.74
CA SER A 208 -19.01 24.87 -21.07
C SER A 208 -18.73 23.42 -21.42
N ILE A 209 -18.31 22.62 -20.43
CA ILE A 209 -17.93 21.23 -20.64
C ILE A 209 -18.57 20.33 -19.57
N ASN A 210 -19.01 19.16 -19.98
CA ASN A 210 -19.48 18.13 -19.06
C ASN A 210 -18.29 17.38 -18.46
N ALA A 211 -18.12 17.48 -17.14
CA ALA A 211 -16.98 16.91 -16.44
C ALA A 211 -16.88 15.37 -16.54
N SER A 212 -17.99 14.66 -16.75
CA SER A 212 -18.00 13.19 -16.83
C SER A 212 -17.83 12.66 -18.25
N THR A 213 -18.39 13.36 -19.25
CA THR A 213 -18.37 12.89 -20.64
C THR A 213 -17.36 13.62 -21.52
N GLY A 214 -16.93 14.82 -21.11
CA GLY A 214 -16.10 15.71 -21.92
C GLY A 214 -16.87 16.39 -23.05
N GLU A 215 -18.19 16.23 -23.14
CA GLU A 215 -19.01 16.89 -24.13
C GLU A 215 -18.96 18.41 -23.93
N ILE A 216 -18.72 19.14 -24.99
CA ILE A 216 -18.66 20.61 -25.00
C ILE A 216 -20.01 21.14 -25.47
N ASP A 217 -20.67 21.95 -24.65
CA ASP A 217 -21.86 22.74 -25.07
C ASP A 217 -21.37 24.01 -25.76
N LEU A 218 -21.38 23.98 -27.07
CA LEU A 218 -20.93 25.09 -27.92
C LEU A 218 -21.80 26.32 -27.74
N SER A 219 -23.12 26.12 -27.56
CA SER A 219 -24.09 27.23 -27.44
C SER A 219 -23.96 27.98 -26.11
N ALA A 220 -23.51 27.29 -25.07
CA ALA A 220 -23.26 27.87 -23.74
C ALA A 220 -21.83 28.38 -23.57
N SER A 221 -20.97 28.18 -24.56
CA SER A 221 -19.56 28.60 -24.54
C SER A 221 -19.39 29.98 -25.19
N THR A 222 -18.41 30.74 -24.74
CA THR A 222 -17.98 31.97 -25.41
C THR A 222 -16.96 31.61 -26.51
N ALA A 223 -16.93 32.40 -27.61
CA ALA A 223 -15.91 32.19 -28.62
C ALA A 223 -14.52 32.52 -28.08
N GLY A 224 -13.55 31.60 -28.25
CA GLY A 224 -12.19 31.75 -27.72
C GLY A 224 -11.35 30.51 -27.96
N THR A 225 -10.13 30.54 -27.50
CA THR A 225 -9.22 29.37 -27.45
C THR A 225 -9.18 28.83 -26.03
N TYR A 226 -9.31 27.52 -25.91
CA TYR A 226 -9.43 26.84 -24.61
C TYR A 226 -8.52 25.62 -24.55
N THR A 227 -7.96 25.37 -23.38
CA THR A 227 -7.33 24.11 -23.07
C THR A 227 -8.32 23.23 -22.34
N VAL A 228 -8.62 22.06 -22.86
CA VAL A 228 -9.36 21.00 -22.19
C VAL A 228 -8.37 20.06 -21.52
N SER A 229 -8.62 19.74 -20.25
CA SER A 229 -7.81 18.82 -19.46
C SER A 229 -8.64 17.60 -19.06
N TYR A 230 -8.03 16.44 -19.12
CA TYR A 230 -8.59 15.18 -18.67
C TYR A 230 -7.70 14.57 -17.60
N LEU A 231 -8.19 14.54 -16.36
CA LEU A 231 -7.51 13.88 -15.24
C LEU A 231 -8.02 12.44 -15.14
N THR A 232 -7.12 11.47 -15.27
CA THR A 232 -7.44 10.05 -15.11
C THR A 232 -7.87 9.70 -13.69
N SER A 233 -8.51 8.53 -13.51
CA SER A 233 -9.28 8.23 -12.29
C SER A 233 -8.55 7.51 -11.18
N SER A 234 -7.28 7.11 -11.33
CA SER A 234 -6.61 6.39 -10.27
C SER A 234 -6.24 7.28 -9.09
N ASN A 235 -6.29 6.70 -7.90
CA ASN A 235 -5.87 7.39 -6.70
C ASN A 235 -4.33 7.44 -6.53
N THR A 236 -3.57 6.77 -7.39
CA THR A 236 -2.14 6.53 -7.15
C THR A 236 -1.23 7.13 -8.23
N CYS A 237 -1.50 6.88 -9.50
CA CYS A 237 -0.66 7.34 -10.62
C CYS A 237 -1.48 8.02 -11.70
N ALA A 238 -2.38 8.91 -11.28
CA ALA A 238 -3.21 9.70 -12.17
C ALA A 238 -2.37 10.67 -13.00
N VAL A 239 -2.76 10.83 -14.26
CA VAL A 239 -2.10 11.73 -15.22
C VAL A 239 -3.13 12.69 -15.78
N THR A 240 -2.70 13.91 -16.10
CA THR A 240 -3.53 14.88 -16.81
C THR A 240 -3.10 14.94 -18.28
N GLY A 241 -4.00 14.55 -19.16
CA GLY A 241 -3.89 14.82 -20.59
C GLY A 241 -4.48 16.20 -20.93
N THR A 242 -4.01 16.84 -21.99
CA THR A 242 -4.51 18.14 -22.46
C THR A 242 -4.78 18.12 -23.96
N PHE A 243 -5.75 18.95 -24.39
CA PHE A 243 -6.10 19.21 -25.77
C PHE A 243 -6.36 20.73 -25.92
N ASP A 244 -5.70 21.40 -26.90
CA ASP A 244 -5.80 22.83 -27.17
C ASP A 244 -6.56 23.09 -28.47
#